data_9c6ca65874a88300b8df09cbb8b531c5
#
_entry.id   9c6ca65874a88300b8df09cbb8b531c5
#
_cell.length_a   1.000
_cell.length_b   1.000
_cell.length_c   1.000
_cell.angle_alpha   90.00
_cell.angle_beta   90.00
_cell.angle_gamma   90.00
#
_symmetry.space_group_name_H-M   'P 1'
#
loop_
_entity.id
_entity.type
_entity.pdbx_description
1 polymer ?
#
loop_
_entity_poly.entity_id
_entity_poly.type
_entity_poly.pdbx_seq_one_letter_code
_entity_poly.pdbx_strand_id
1 'polypeptide(L)'
;MSKTTKHFLLSILSALLLSAAWPINGFTFIIFGALIPLLFLENSIQLSDFKRKRLLVFGYGYLTFLLWNILITWWLINSSLIGMLFANICNSLFYAIIFTCFSWAKKRLPNRSAYLFLIVLWIAFEKLHLSWDFSWTWLNLGNIFSENIYWIQWYEYTGVFGGSLWVLVINVWLFHIFKNHNTILGYKPLARKMIAPLMFIALPIAFSLYLYEKVEEGSKDIKVLLVQPNIDPYSTKYSLTNANFIDLWKKQVQPFYSDSLDYILSPETYFAEGYGEEFREFNGSKLHEELQQELANIPLTQYITGIQLYDLYAQENAPSLTANLIKKGLWA
;
A
#
# COMPACT_ATOMS: atom_id res chain seq x y z
N MET A 1 9.37 28.78 22.96
CA MET A 1 9.82 27.85 21.89
C MET A 1 9.94 28.63 20.59
N SER A 2 11.05 28.46 19.88
CA SER A 2 11.25 29.15 18.59
C SER A 2 10.23 28.69 17.54
N LYS A 3 9.94 29.53 16.54
CA LYS A 3 9.04 29.14 15.42
C LYS A 3 9.57 27.89 14.68
N THR A 4 10.88 27.81 14.50
CA THR A 4 11.57 26.68 13.86
C THR A 4 11.41 25.38 14.64
N THR A 5 11.63 25.43 15.96
CA THR A 5 11.44 24.27 16.85
C THR A 5 9.99 23.78 16.82
N LYS A 6 9.01 24.70 16.81
CA LYS A 6 7.60 24.35 16.70
C LYS A 6 7.29 23.63 15.39
N HIS A 7 7.78 24.13 14.25
CA HIS A 7 7.56 23.51 12.95
C HIS A 7 8.19 22.13 12.87
N PHE A 8 9.42 21.97 13.40
CA PHE A 8 10.09 20.67 13.46
C PHE A 8 9.27 19.65 14.28
N LEU A 9 8.80 20.03 15.46
CA LEU A 9 7.98 19.15 16.29
C LEU A 9 6.65 18.79 15.65
N LEU A 10 5.97 19.72 14.95
CA LEU A 10 4.74 19.42 14.24
C LEU A 10 4.97 18.45 13.05
N SER A 11 6.10 18.60 12.35
CA SER A 11 6.51 17.67 11.29
C SER A 11 6.70 16.25 11.82
N ILE A 12 7.50 16.10 12.90
CA ILE A 12 7.72 14.80 13.55
C ILE A 12 6.40 14.22 14.09
N LEU A 13 5.61 15.04 14.77
CA LEU A 13 4.33 14.59 15.33
C LEU A 13 3.41 14.02 14.25
N SER A 14 3.29 14.69 13.10
CA SER A 14 2.48 14.17 11.98
C SER A 14 3.03 12.84 11.45
N ALA A 15 4.36 12.72 11.30
CA ALA A 15 5.00 11.47 10.88
C ALA A 15 4.72 10.32 11.86
N LEU A 16 4.87 10.57 13.16
CA LEU A 16 4.62 9.58 14.20
C LEU A 16 3.14 9.16 14.26
N LEU A 17 2.21 10.10 14.11
CA LEU A 17 0.77 9.80 14.09
C LEU A 17 0.40 8.97 12.85
N LEU A 18 0.93 9.32 11.67
CA LEU A 18 0.76 8.53 10.45
C LEU A 18 1.30 7.10 10.64
N SER A 19 2.48 6.98 11.24
CA SER A 19 3.11 5.68 11.48
C SER A 19 2.39 4.85 12.54
N ALA A 20 1.99 5.47 13.65
CA ALA A 20 1.27 4.80 14.74
C ALA A 20 -0.12 4.32 14.33
N ALA A 21 -0.71 4.92 13.30
CA ALA A 21 -2.00 4.52 12.76
C ALA A 21 -1.91 3.33 11.79
N TRP A 22 -0.70 3.03 11.27
CA TRP A 22 -0.51 2.06 10.19
C TRP A 22 -0.57 0.61 10.69
N PRO A 23 -1.06 -0.37 9.89
CA PRO A 23 -0.90 -1.80 10.17
C PRO A 23 0.60 -2.16 10.24
N ILE A 24 1.05 -3.11 11.01
CA ILE A 24 0.35 -4.13 11.80
C ILE A 24 0.31 -3.67 13.26
N ASN A 25 -0.82 -3.91 13.95
CA ASN A 25 -1.05 -3.51 15.34
C ASN A 25 -1.08 -1.99 15.59
N GLY A 26 -1.38 -1.19 14.56
CA GLY A 26 -1.53 0.25 14.68
C GLY A 26 -2.85 0.69 15.30
N PHE A 27 -2.86 1.90 15.85
CA PHE A 27 -4.08 2.54 16.34
C PHE A 27 -4.79 3.26 15.19
N THR A 28 -5.48 2.53 14.33
CA THR A 28 -6.05 3.00 13.05
C THR A 28 -6.86 4.30 13.18
N PHE A 29 -7.62 4.51 14.28
CA PHE A 29 -8.36 5.76 14.47
C PHE A 29 -7.51 7.03 14.51
N ILE A 30 -6.21 6.94 14.83
CA ILE A 30 -5.30 8.08 14.87
C ILE A 30 -5.17 8.72 13.48
N ILE A 31 -5.39 7.97 12.39
CA ILE A 31 -5.27 8.48 11.02
C ILE A 31 -6.16 9.68 10.75
N PHE A 32 -7.34 9.74 11.37
CA PHE A 32 -8.28 10.86 11.21
C PHE A 32 -7.77 12.18 11.78
N GLY A 33 -6.66 12.15 12.51
CA GLY A 33 -5.99 13.35 13.04
C GLY A 33 -4.53 13.50 12.62
N ALA A 34 -3.97 12.52 11.93
CA ALA A 34 -2.53 12.40 11.71
C ALA A 34 -1.93 13.51 10.81
N LEU A 35 -2.70 14.08 9.90
CA LEU A 35 -2.27 15.19 9.05
C LEU A 35 -2.52 16.57 9.67
N ILE A 36 -3.26 16.66 10.79
CA ILE A 36 -3.57 17.94 11.43
C ILE A 36 -2.32 18.73 11.84
N PRO A 37 -1.29 18.12 12.48
CA PRO A 37 -0.06 18.86 12.81
C PRO A 37 0.63 19.42 11.57
N LEU A 38 0.66 18.68 10.47
CA LEU A 38 1.27 19.13 9.21
C LEU A 38 0.48 20.29 8.58
N LEU A 39 -0.86 20.26 8.66
CA LEU A 39 -1.72 21.37 8.21
C LEU A 39 -1.55 22.63 9.08
N PHE A 40 -1.36 22.48 10.39
CA PHE A 40 -1.02 23.60 11.27
C PHE A 40 0.36 24.17 10.99
N LEU A 41 1.33 23.32 10.69
CA LEU A 41 2.68 23.72 10.29
C LEU A 41 2.61 24.60 9.02
N GLU A 42 1.94 24.13 7.98
CA GLU A 42 1.75 24.87 6.72
C GLU A 42 1.07 26.22 6.99
N ASN A 43 -0.04 26.22 7.74
CA ASN A 43 -0.74 27.45 8.08
C ASN A 43 0.14 28.43 8.86
N SER A 44 0.94 27.96 9.81
CA SER A 44 1.89 28.77 10.59
C SER A 44 2.99 29.40 9.71
N ILE A 45 3.54 28.63 8.74
CA ILE A 45 4.54 29.13 7.80
C ILE A 45 3.91 30.20 6.90
N GLN A 46 2.68 30.00 6.40
CA GLN A 46 2.01 30.98 5.53
C GLN A 46 1.75 32.33 6.24
N LEU A 47 1.42 32.28 7.54
CA LEU A 47 1.20 33.48 8.37
C LEU A 47 2.48 34.12 8.89
N SER A 48 3.63 33.50 8.71
CA SER A 48 4.93 34.04 9.17
C SER A 48 5.56 35.01 8.15
N ASP A 49 6.63 35.68 8.57
CA ASP A 49 7.42 36.58 7.72
C ASP A 49 8.59 35.89 7.01
N PHE A 50 8.64 34.57 6.98
CA PHE A 50 9.69 33.83 6.32
C PHE A 50 9.77 34.13 4.81
N LYS A 51 10.98 34.42 4.31
CA LYS A 51 11.20 34.75 2.89
C LYS A 51 10.96 33.58 1.94
N ARG A 52 11.36 32.34 2.35
CA ARG A 52 11.32 31.12 1.50
C ARG A 52 10.23 30.13 1.94
N LYS A 53 8.99 30.61 2.11
CA LYS A 53 7.86 29.82 2.65
C LYS A 53 7.63 28.49 1.93
N ARG A 54 7.73 28.47 0.58
CA ARG A 54 7.55 27.24 -0.21
C ARG A 54 8.62 26.19 0.10
N LEU A 55 9.89 26.62 0.18
CA LEU A 55 10.99 25.72 0.50
C LEU A 55 10.86 25.16 1.91
N LEU A 56 10.38 25.97 2.86
CA LEU A 56 10.12 25.50 4.24
C LEU A 56 8.97 24.49 4.28
N VAL A 57 7.87 24.74 3.58
CA VAL A 57 6.74 23.79 3.49
C VAL A 57 7.20 22.48 2.85
N PHE A 58 7.97 22.56 1.75
CA PHE A 58 8.56 21.40 1.10
C PHE A 58 9.49 20.64 2.05
N GLY A 59 10.44 21.31 2.69
CA GLY A 59 11.42 20.65 3.56
C GLY A 59 10.80 19.97 4.78
N TYR A 60 9.86 20.62 5.45
CA TYR A 60 9.15 20.00 6.58
C TYR A 60 8.15 18.91 6.12
N GLY A 61 7.49 19.11 4.99
CA GLY A 61 6.66 18.08 4.36
C GLY A 61 7.49 16.85 4.00
N TYR A 62 8.64 17.06 3.36
CA TYR A 62 9.57 15.99 3.02
C TYR A 62 10.06 15.24 4.27
N LEU A 63 10.44 15.96 5.33
CA LEU A 63 10.82 15.35 6.60
C LEU A 63 9.67 14.49 7.18
N THR A 64 8.45 15.01 7.18
CA THR A 64 7.27 14.26 7.67
C THR A 64 7.09 12.95 6.89
N PHE A 65 7.06 13.03 5.56
CA PHE A 65 6.80 11.86 4.73
C PHE A 65 7.99 10.88 4.68
N LEU A 66 9.23 11.39 4.78
CA LEU A 66 10.41 10.53 4.85
C LEU A 66 10.42 9.71 6.14
N LEU A 67 10.16 10.34 7.28
CA LEU A 67 10.05 9.62 8.54
C LEU A 67 8.90 8.61 8.54
N TRP A 68 7.74 9.00 8.01
CA TRP A 68 6.60 8.09 7.86
C TRP A 68 6.97 6.89 6.99
N ASN A 69 7.53 7.10 5.80
CA ASN A 69 7.96 6.02 4.90
C ASN A 69 8.97 5.10 5.59
N ILE A 70 10.04 5.62 6.18
CA ILE A 70 11.06 4.81 6.85
C ILE A 70 10.46 3.96 7.98
N LEU A 71 9.60 4.54 8.81
CA LEU A 71 9.00 3.85 9.95
C LEU A 71 8.07 2.70 9.53
N ILE A 72 7.42 2.82 8.37
CA ILE A 72 6.45 1.83 7.89
C ILE A 72 7.09 0.79 6.97
N THR A 73 8.09 1.18 6.17
CA THR A 73 8.67 0.32 5.14
C THR A 73 10.11 -0.10 5.43
N TRP A 74 10.55 -0.01 6.69
CA TRP A 74 11.90 -0.43 7.13
C TRP A 74 12.22 -1.88 6.78
N TRP A 75 11.21 -2.76 6.76
CA TRP A 75 11.33 -4.18 6.45
C TRP A 75 11.87 -4.46 5.02
N LEU A 76 11.78 -3.49 4.13
CA LEU A 76 12.37 -3.58 2.78
C LEU A 76 13.89 -3.76 2.78
N ILE A 77 14.57 -3.44 3.91
CA ILE A 77 16.00 -3.71 4.06
C ILE A 77 16.33 -5.19 3.88
N ASN A 78 15.39 -6.07 4.24
CA ASN A 78 15.53 -7.51 4.09
C ASN A 78 15.53 -7.95 2.62
N SER A 79 14.99 -7.11 1.74
CA SER A 79 14.98 -7.32 0.29
C SER A 79 16.18 -6.65 -0.36
N SER A 80 16.29 -5.33 -0.21
CA SER A 80 17.37 -4.54 -0.79
C SER A 80 17.51 -3.22 -0.06
N LEU A 81 18.67 -2.96 0.54
CA LEU A 81 18.95 -1.67 1.17
C LEU A 81 18.84 -0.51 0.16
N ILE A 82 19.39 -0.69 -1.05
CA ILE A 82 19.35 0.35 -2.10
C ILE A 82 17.91 0.57 -2.57
N GLY A 83 17.15 -0.50 -2.79
CA GLY A 83 15.74 -0.43 -3.15
C GLY A 83 14.90 0.26 -2.08
N MET A 84 15.11 -0.06 -0.80
CA MET A 84 14.46 0.60 0.32
C MET A 84 14.77 2.11 0.34
N LEU A 85 16.03 2.50 0.23
CA LEU A 85 16.43 3.91 0.23
C LEU A 85 15.82 4.65 -0.96
N PHE A 86 15.87 4.08 -2.15
CA PHE A 86 15.28 4.66 -3.36
C PHE A 86 13.76 4.86 -3.19
N ALA A 87 13.04 3.82 -2.78
CA ALA A 87 11.59 3.89 -2.58
C ALA A 87 11.21 4.96 -1.54
N ASN A 88 11.87 4.96 -0.37
CA ASN A 88 11.58 5.92 0.69
C ASN A 88 11.87 7.37 0.27
N ILE A 89 13.00 7.62 -0.38
CA ILE A 89 13.39 8.96 -0.85
C ILE A 89 12.41 9.46 -1.91
N CYS A 90 12.14 8.65 -2.95
CA CYS A 90 11.29 9.06 -4.06
C CYS A 90 9.82 9.23 -3.64
N ASN A 91 9.26 8.27 -2.89
CA ASN A 91 7.87 8.36 -2.46
C ASN A 91 7.64 9.57 -1.55
N SER A 92 8.55 9.83 -0.62
CA SER A 92 8.49 11.00 0.25
C SER A 92 8.59 12.32 -0.53
N LEU A 93 9.40 12.33 -1.59
CA LEU A 93 9.53 13.48 -2.49
C LEU A 93 8.18 13.79 -3.18
N PHE A 94 7.49 12.78 -3.67
CA PHE A 94 6.20 12.95 -4.33
C PHE A 94 5.14 13.52 -3.38
N TYR A 95 4.99 12.98 -2.19
CA TYR A 95 4.07 13.52 -1.19
C TYR A 95 4.43 14.96 -0.77
N ALA A 96 5.72 15.28 -0.65
CA ALA A 96 6.18 16.63 -0.35
C ALA A 96 5.85 17.60 -1.48
N ILE A 97 5.95 17.19 -2.74
CA ILE A 97 5.54 17.97 -3.90
C ILE A 97 4.03 18.25 -3.86
N ILE A 98 3.21 17.21 -3.63
CA ILE A 98 1.74 17.34 -3.52
C ILE A 98 1.38 18.35 -2.43
N PHE A 99 1.99 18.24 -1.26
CA PHE A 99 1.74 19.14 -0.14
C PHE A 99 2.21 20.57 -0.43
N THR A 100 3.30 20.73 -1.17
CA THR A 100 3.80 22.04 -1.62
C THR A 100 2.89 22.65 -2.68
N CYS A 101 2.38 21.85 -3.61
CA CYS A 101 1.38 22.28 -4.61
C CYS A 101 0.09 22.76 -3.93
N PHE A 102 -0.39 22.06 -2.92
CA PHE A 102 -1.50 22.51 -2.08
C PHE A 102 -1.21 23.90 -1.45
N SER A 103 -0.05 24.04 -0.81
CA SER A 103 0.33 25.30 -0.17
C SER A 103 0.46 26.47 -1.20
N TRP A 104 0.86 26.15 -2.42
CA TRP A 104 0.87 27.12 -3.54
C TRP A 104 -0.54 27.46 -4.00
N ALA A 105 -1.42 26.49 -4.16
CA ALA A 105 -2.81 26.67 -4.57
C ALA A 105 -3.60 27.51 -3.55
N LYS A 106 -3.34 27.32 -2.26
CA LYS A 106 -3.96 28.06 -1.15
C LYS A 106 -3.75 29.58 -1.22
N LYS A 107 -2.73 30.06 -1.92
CA LYS A 107 -2.50 31.49 -2.17
C LYS A 107 -3.33 32.05 -3.32
N ARG A 108 -3.93 31.21 -4.15
CA ARG A 108 -4.60 31.58 -5.39
C ARG A 108 -6.08 31.21 -5.40
N LEU A 109 -6.43 30.18 -4.66
CA LEU A 109 -7.79 29.66 -4.59
C LEU A 109 -8.46 30.05 -3.27
N PRO A 110 -9.79 30.19 -3.25
CA PRO A 110 -10.55 30.27 -2.01
C PRO A 110 -10.23 29.09 -1.10
N ASN A 111 -10.25 29.30 0.21
CA ASN A 111 -9.83 28.27 1.18
C ASN A 111 -10.47 26.90 0.92
N ARG A 112 -11.79 26.83 0.69
CA ARG A 112 -12.49 25.56 0.44
C ARG A 112 -11.94 24.86 -0.81
N SER A 113 -11.76 25.59 -1.89
CA SER A 113 -11.23 25.04 -3.16
C SER A 113 -9.78 24.59 -3.02
N ALA A 114 -8.96 25.25 -2.19
CA ALA A 114 -7.58 24.85 -1.97
C ALA A 114 -7.47 23.50 -1.22
N TYR A 115 -8.33 23.27 -0.21
CA TYR A 115 -8.35 21.97 0.49
C TYR A 115 -8.97 20.87 -0.37
N LEU A 116 -9.99 21.18 -1.18
CA LEU A 116 -10.48 20.24 -2.17
C LEU A 116 -9.38 19.88 -3.17
N PHE A 117 -8.59 20.85 -3.61
CA PHE A 117 -7.43 20.61 -4.48
C PHE A 117 -6.40 19.66 -3.83
N LEU A 118 -6.12 19.80 -2.52
CA LEU A 118 -5.26 18.86 -1.79
C LEU A 118 -5.82 17.44 -1.88
N ILE A 119 -7.10 17.26 -1.59
CA ILE A 119 -7.77 15.95 -1.58
C ILE A 119 -7.73 15.32 -2.97
N VAL A 120 -8.13 16.06 -3.99
CA VAL A 120 -8.16 15.58 -5.39
C VAL A 120 -6.77 15.25 -5.88
N LEU A 121 -5.78 16.12 -5.64
CA LEU A 121 -4.40 15.91 -6.07
C LEU A 121 -3.78 14.68 -5.37
N TRP A 122 -4.08 14.48 -4.09
CA TRP A 122 -3.59 13.32 -3.35
C TRP A 122 -4.14 12.01 -3.91
N ILE A 123 -5.46 11.92 -4.10
CA ILE A 123 -6.11 10.72 -4.65
C ILE A 123 -5.68 10.47 -6.11
N ALA A 124 -5.55 11.52 -6.90
CA ALA A 124 -5.06 11.42 -8.28
C ALA A 124 -3.62 10.87 -8.32
N PHE A 125 -2.77 11.27 -7.38
CA PHE A 125 -1.43 10.72 -7.24
C PHE A 125 -1.47 9.25 -6.79
N GLU A 126 -2.25 8.89 -5.78
CA GLU A 126 -2.40 7.49 -5.38
C GLU A 126 -2.87 6.63 -6.57
N LYS A 127 -3.80 7.14 -7.39
CA LYS A 127 -4.25 6.44 -8.59
C LYS A 127 -3.15 6.30 -9.64
N LEU A 128 -2.39 7.37 -9.90
CA LEU A 128 -1.22 7.33 -10.80
C LEU A 128 -0.20 6.29 -10.31
N HIS A 129 0.03 6.28 -9.00
CA HIS A 129 1.04 5.44 -8.35
C HIS A 129 0.71 3.94 -8.38
N LEU A 130 -0.49 3.55 -8.79
CA LEU A 130 -0.87 2.16 -9.05
C LEU A 130 -0.43 1.63 -10.42
N SER A 131 -0.20 2.49 -11.41
CA SER A 131 -0.23 2.08 -12.82
C SER A 131 0.98 2.53 -13.65
N TRP A 132 2.08 2.92 -13.03
CA TRP A 132 3.31 3.32 -13.70
C TRP A 132 4.48 2.41 -13.32
N ASP A 133 5.63 2.51 -14.00
CA ASP A 133 6.79 1.63 -13.82
C ASP A 133 7.36 1.62 -12.39
N PHE A 134 7.21 2.72 -11.65
CA PHE A 134 7.60 2.83 -10.25
C PHE A 134 6.40 2.79 -9.31
N SER A 135 5.47 1.87 -9.56
CA SER A 135 4.28 1.70 -8.73
C SER A 135 4.64 1.41 -7.27
N TRP A 136 3.97 2.10 -6.34
CA TRP A 136 4.20 1.97 -4.91
C TRP A 136 2.89 2.14 -4.16
N THR A 137 2.15 1.07 -4.02
CA THR A 137 0.76 1.08 -3.54
C THR A 137 0.61 0.93 -2.03
N TRP A 138 1.70 0.58 -1.34
CA TRP A 138 1.69 0.23 0.08
C TRP A 138 1.16 1.35 0.99
N LEU A 139 1.44 2.61 0.65
CA LEU A 139 1.13 3.77 1.49
C LEU A 139 -0.09 4.57 1.03
N ASN A 140 -0.98 4.00 0.21
CA ASN A 140 -2.29 4.59 -0.05
C ASN A 140 -3.06 4.70 1.28
N LEU A 141 -3.58 5.89 1.60
CA LEU A 141 -4.21 6.13 2.90
C LEU A 141 -5.38 5.19 3.20
N GLY A 142 -6.10 4.74 2.17
CA GLY A 142 -7.18 3.78 2.34
C GLY A 142 -6.73 2.39 2.80
N ASN A 143 -5.46 2.01 2.57
CA ASN A 143 -4.93 0.71 2.99
C ASN A 143 -4.75 0.60 4.52
N ILE A 144 -4.80 1.72 5.23
CA ILE A 144 -4.62 1.74 6.69
C ILE A 144 -5.66 0.91 7.44
N PHE A 145 -6.80 0.69 6.83
CA PHE A 145 -7.90 -0.07 7.43
C PHE A 145 -7.84 -1.58 7.16
N SER A 146 -6.76 -2.09 6.55
CA SER A 146 -6.64 -3.50 6.13
C SER A 146 -6.83 -4.53 7.25
N GLU A 147 -6.49 -4.18 8.49
CA GLU A 147 -6.74 -5.03 9.66
C GLU A 147 -8.16 -4.89 10.23
N ASN A 148 -8.89 -3.87 9.79
CA ASN A 148 -10.23 -3.56 10.26
C ASN A 148 -11.27 -3.80 9.15
N ILE A 149 -11.29 -5.03 8.61
CA ILE A 149 -12.16 -5.40 7.47
C ILE A 149 -13.64 -5.09 7.72
N TYR A 150 -14.09 -5.17 8.98
CA TYR A 150 -15.45 -4.85 9.38
C TYR A 150 -15.81 -3.36 9.22
N TRP A 151 -14.82 -2.46 9.07
CA TRP A 151 -15.05 -1.02 8.93
C TRP A 151 -15.12 -0.56 7.48
N ILE A 152 -14.72 -1.41 6.52
CA ILE A 152 -14.45 -1.04 5.13
C ILE A 152 -15.22 -1.86 4.09
N GLN A 153 -16.27 -2.58 4.46
CA GLN A 153 -17.08 -3.34 3.51
C GLN A 153 -17.66 -2.44 2.39
N TRP A 154 -17.90 -1.16 2.67
CA TRP A 154 -18.31 -0.18 1.68
C TRP A 154 -17.25 0.12 0.60
N TYR A 155 -16.02 -0.39 0.73
CA TYR A 155 -15.01 -0.35 -0.34
C TYR A 155 -15.46 -1.13 -1.57
N GLU A 156 -16.43 -2.04 -1.45
CA GLU A 156 -17.07 -2.69 -2.57
C GLU A 156 -17.59 -1.67 -3.60
N TYR A 157 -18.07 -0.50 -3.13
CA TYR A 157 -18.62 0.56 -3.98
C TYR A 157 -17.60 1.62 -4.40
N THR A 158 -16.58 1.87 -3.60
CA THR A 158 -15.69 3.02 -3.79
C THR A 158 -14.23 2.65 -4.03
N GLY A 159 -13.87 1.40 -3.79
CA GLY A 159 -12.50 0.95 -3.71
C GLY A 159 -11.73 1.61 -2.55
N VAL A 160 -10.44 1.35 -2.50
CA VAL A 160 -9.49 1.89 -1.51
C VAL A 160 -9.43 3.42 -1.51
N PHE A 161 -9.68 4.06 -2.66
CA PHE A 161 -9.66 5.53 -2.77
C PHE A 161 -10.78 6.21 -1.99
N GLY A 162 -11.90 5.52 -1.77
CA GLY A 162 -12.93 5.99 -0.84
C GLY A 162 -12.40 6.13 0.58
N GLY A 163 -11.55 5.20 1.03
CA GLY A 163 -10.86 5.29 2.31
C GLY A 163 -9.89 6.46 2.38
N SER A 164 -9.10 6.68 1.33
CA SER A 164 -8.22 7.85 1.24
C SER A 164 -8.99 9.15 1.28
N LEU A 165 -10.12 9.24 0.56
CA LEU A 165 -11.04 10.38 0.61
C LEU A 165 -11.56 10.61 2.03
N TRP A 166 -11.99 9.55 2.69
CA TRP A 166 -12.53 9.61 4.06
C TRP A 166 -11.51 10.16 5.05
N VAL A 167 -10.28 9.65 5.03
CA VAL A 167 -9.18 10.13 5.85
C VAL A 167 -8.88 11.61 5.61
N LEU A 168 -8.73 12.00 4.33
CA LEU A 168 -8.37 13.37 3.96
C LEU A 168 -9.46 14.38 4.35
N VAL A 169 -10.72 14.05 4.09
CA VAL A 169 -11.87 14.91 4.43
C VAL A 169 -11.93 15.14 5.94
N ILE A 170 -11.82 14.08 6.75
CA ILE A 170 -11.87 14.20 8.21
C ILE A 170 -10.68 15.02 8.74
N ASN A 171 -9.45 14.77 8.27
CA ASN A 171 -8.28 15.56 8.69
C ASN A 171 -8.46 17.06 8.41
N VAL A 172 -8.92 17.39 7.20
CA VAL A 172 -9.20 18.79 6.83
C VAL A 172 -10.31 19.40 7.67
N TRP A 173 -11.38 18.64 7.91
CA TRP A 173 -12.51 19.11 8.72
C TRP A 173 -12.10 19.37 10.16
N LEU A 174 -11.44 18.42 10.80
CA LEU A 174 -10.93 18.56 12.17
C LEU A 174 -9.91 19.69 12.28
N PHE A 175 -9.01 19.83 11.30
CA PHE A 175 -8.09 20.97 11.25
C PHE A 175 -8.84 22.30 11.26
N HIS A 176 -9.92 22.47 10.50
CA HIS A 176 -10.72 23.70 10.48
C HIS A 176 -11.45 23.94 11.81
N ILE A 177 -11.95 22.88 12.44
CA ILE A 177 -12.58 22.99 13.77
C ILE A 177 -11.55 23.50 14.79
N PHE A 178 -10.39 22.88 14.87
CA PHE A 178 -9.34 23.26 15.83
C PHE A 178 -8.74 24.64 15.55
N LYS A 179 -8.52 24.96 14.29
CA LYS A 179 -8.00 26.27 13.87
C LYS A 179 -8.94 27.41 14.27
N ASN A 180 -10.24 27.20 14.15
CA ASN A 180 -11.26 28.22 14.42
C ASN A 180 -11.84 28.11 15.84
N HIS A 181 -11.27 27.25 16.69
CA HIS A 181 -11.71 27.12 18.07
C HIS A 181 -11.18 28.29 18.90
N ASN A 182 -12.10 29.02 19.52
CA ASN A 182 -11.76 30.03 20.50
C ASN A 182 -11.74 29.39 21.90
N THR A 183 -10.55 29.27 22.50
CA THR A 183 -10.35 28.67 23.82
C THR A 183 -11.08 29.43 24.94
N ILE A 184 -11.35 30.69 24.75
CA ILE A 184 -12.10 31.54 25.73
C ILE A 184 -13.55 31.03 25.91
N LEU A 185 -14.15 30.44 24.87
CA LEU A 185 -15.51 29.91 24.87
C LEU A 185 -15.65 28.55 25.60
N GLY A 186 -14.51 27.97 26.01
CA GLY A 186 -14.46 26.67 26.67
C GLY A 186 -14.69 25.48 25.74
N TYR A 187 -14.83 24.28 26.32
CA TYR A 187 -14.87 23.01 25.55
C TYR A 187 -16.27 22.67 24.99
N LYS A 188 -17.35 23.18 25.53
CA LYS A 188 -18.72 22.85 25.09
C LYS A 188 -18.98 23.15 23.59
N PRO A 189 -18.61 24.34 23.06
CA PRO A 189 -18.76 24.63 21.64
C PRO A 189 -17.86 23.73 20.75
N LEU A 190 -16.70 23.31 21.26
CA LEU A 190 -15.84 22.38 20.57
C LEU A 190 -16.49 21.00 20.45
N ALA A 191 -16.96 20.45 21.56
CA ALA A 191 -17.64 19.15 21.60
C ALA A 191 -18.82 19.10 20.63
N ARG A 192 -19.64 20.17 20.57
CA ARG A 192 -20.76 20.26 19.63
C ARG A 192 -20.30 20.25 18.17
N LYS A 193 -19.19 20.91 17.83
CA LYS A 193 -18.62 20.91 16.47
C LYS A 193 -18.00 19.55 16.08
N MET A 194 -17.58 18.75 17.07
CA MET A 194 -17.03 17.41 16.85
C MET A 194 -18.08 16.37 16.49
N ILE A 195 -19.37 16.59 16.83
CA ILE A 195 -20.44 15.62 16.56
C ILE A 195 -20.49 15.22 15.08
N ALA A 196 -20.50 16.18 14.18
CA ALA A 196 -20.64 15.91 12.76
C ALA A 196 -19.44 15.11 12.16
N PRO A 197 -18.15 15.47 12.40
CA PRO A 197 -17.03 14.62 12.00
C PRO A 197 -17.09 13.21 12.59
N LEU A 198 -17.45 13.08 13.88
CA LEU A 198 -17.58 11.77 14.53
C LEU A 198 -18.69 10.92 13.90
N MET A 199 -19.82 11.53 13.56
CA MET A 199 -20.85 10.84 12.78
C MET A 199 -20.36 10.45 11.38
N PHE A 200 -19.60 11.31 10.73
CA PHE A 200 -19.01 11.00 9.41
C PHE A 200 -17.96 9.89 9.47
N ILE A 201 -17.37 9.62 10.64
CA ILE A 201 -16.55 8.44 10.91
C ILE A 201 -17.44 7.22 11.21
N ALA A 202 -18.42 7.37 12.09
CA ALA A 202 -19.22 6.26 12.58
C ALA A 202 -20.19 5.67 11.54
N LEU A 203 -20.77 6.51 10.67
CA LEU A 203 -21.77 6.05 9.70
C LEU A 203 -21.20 5.06 8.65
N PRO A 204 -20.03 5.30 8.02
CA PRO A 204 -19.44 4.31 7.13
C PRO A 204 -19.09 3.00 7.83
N ILE A 205 -18.64 3.07 9.10
CA ILE A 205 -18.37 1.88 9.91
C ILE A 205 -19.67 1.10 10.19
N ALA A 206 -20.72 1.80 10.62
CA ALA A 206 -22.01 1.17 10.87
C ALA A 206 -22.60 0.53 9.60
N PHE A 207 -22.46 1.19 8.45
CA PHE A 207 -22.86 0.65 7.18
C PHE A 207 -22.02 -0.58 6.79
N SER A 208 -20.70 -0.57 7.04
CA SER A 208 -19.84 -1.72 6.85
C SER A 208 -20.25 -2.92 7.71
N LEU A 209 -20.54 -2.71 8.98
CA LEU A 209 -20.99 -3.78 9.86
C LEU A 209 -22.30 -4.40 9.33
N TYR A 210 -23.24 -3.56 8.88
CA TYR A 210 -24.47 -4.03 8.26
C TYR A 210 -24.22 -4.84 6.97
N LEU A 211 -23.29 -4.42 6.13
CA LEU A 211 -22.92 -5.18 4.92
C LEU A 211 -22.26 -6.50 5.29
N TYR A 212 -21.37 -6.49 6.28
CA TYR A 212 -20.66 -7.68 6.73
C TYR A 212 -21.62 -8.77 7.27
N GLU A 213 -22.62 -8.37 8.05
CA GLU A 213 -23.64 -9.29 8.59
C GLU A 213 -24.55 -9.88 7.51
N LYS A 214 -24.64 -9.23 6.33
CA LYS A 214 -25.44 -9.72 5.20
C LYS A 214 -24.72 -10.73 4.30
N VAL A 215 -23.43 -10.95 4.49
CA VAL A 215 -22.69 -11.95 3.71
C VAL A 215 -23.20 -13.33 4.09
N GLU A 216 -23.93 -13.94 3.18
CA GLU A 216 -24.28 -15.36 3.28
C GLU A 216 -23.03 -16.19 2.99
N GLU A 217 -22.57 -16.95 3.97
CA GLU A 217 -21.51 -17.93 3.75
C GLU A 217 -22.03 -18.97 2.76
N GLY A 218 -21.18 -19.30 1.77
CA GLY A 218 -21.50 -20.33 0.79
C GLY A 218 -21.82 -21.66 1.48
N SER A 219 -22.80 -22.38 0.99
CA SER A 219 -23.27 -23.66 1.56
C SER A 219 -22.27 -24.81 1.42
N LYS A 220 -21.16 -24.61 0.71
CA LYS A 220 -20.15 -25.62 0.45
C LYS A 220 -18.80 -25.22 1.00
N ASP A 221 -18.31 -26.00 1.97
CA ASP A 221 -16.95 -25.86 2.46
C ASP A 221 -15.94 -26.28 1.39
N ILE A 222 -14.90 -25.49 1.20
CA ILE A 222 -13.77 -25.77 0.33
C ILE A 222 -12.54 -25.99 1.18
N LYS A 223 -11.88 -27.14 1.01
CA LYS A 223 -10.64 -27.47 1.72
C LYS A 223 -9.44 -27.06 0.90
N VAL A 224 -8.64 -26.16 1.45
CA VAL A 224 -7.47 -25.58 0.78
C VAL A 224 -6.22 -25.84 1.61
N LEU A 225 -5.19 -26.42 0.97
CA LEU A 225 -3.86 -26.55 1.53
C LEU A 225 -3.00 -25.37 1.05
N LEU A 226 -2.58 -24.52 1.98
CA LEU A 226 -1.66 -23.39 1.68
C LEU A 226 -0.22 -23.87 1.88
N VAL A 227 0.58 -23.80 0.82
CA VAL A 227 2.00 -24.17 0.83
C VAL A 227 2.84 -22.95 1.12
N GLN A 228 3.55 -22.96 2.24
CA GLN A 228 4.49 -21.92 2.65
C GLN A 228 5.92 -22.46 2.65
N PRO A 229 6.70 -22.28 1.55
CA PRO A 229 8.01 -22.91 1.42
C PRO A 229 9.07 -22.32 2.35
N ASN A 230 8.90 -21.06 2.76
CA ASN A 230 9.84 -20.32 3.62
C ASN A 230 11.30 -20.36 3.12
N ILE A 231 11.48 -20.22 1.80
CA ILE A 231 12.79 -20.17 1.15
C ILE A 231 13.23 -18.69 1.12
N ASP A 232 14.52 -18.46 1.43
CA ASP A 232 15.10 -17.11 1.26
C ASP A 232 15.02 -16.70 -0.22
N PRO A 233 14.28 -15.62 -0.55
CA PRO A 233 14.04 -15.22 -1.92
C PRO A 233 15.25 -14.60 -2.62
N TYR A 234 16.32 -14.28 -1.86
CA TYR A 234 17.47 -13.54 -2.41
C TYR A 234 18.76 -14.37 -2.48
N SER A 235 18.94 -15.34 -1.59
CA SER A 235 20.16 -16.14 -1.56
C SER A 235 19.94 -17.57 -2.09
N THR A 236 18.79 -18.17 -1.83
CA THR A 236 18.57 -19.60 -2.06
C THR A 236 17.62 -19.86 -3.23
N LYS A 237 16.53 -19.11 -3.34
CA LYS A 237 15.43 -19.39 -4.27
C LYS A 237 15.91 -19.56 -5.73
N TYR A 238 16.69 -18.62 -6.23
CA TYR A 238 17.16 -18.61 -7.63
C TYR A 238 18.37 -19.52 -7.89
N SER A 239 18.86 -20.22 -6.87
CA SER A 239 19.88 -21.27 -7.05
C SER A 239 19.28 -22.68 -7.12
N LEU A 240 17.99 -22.83 -6.83
CA LEU A 240 17.27 -24.11 -6.88
C LEU A 240 16.83 -24.42 -8.31
N THR A 241 16.87 -25.74 -8.65
CA THR A 241 16.28 -26.27 -9.87
C THR A 241 14.80 -26.58 -9.69
N ASN A 242 14.04 -26.69 -10.77
CA ASN A 242 12.65 -27.12 -10.72
C ASN A 242 12.48 -28.48 -10.04
N ALA A 243 13.41 -29.41 -10.22
CA ALA A 243 13.43 -30.68 -9.50
C ALA A 243 13.53 -30.49 -7.98
N ASN A 244 14.38 -29.55 -7.50
CA ASN A 244 14.47 -29.24 -6.08
C ASN A 244 13.15 -28.65 -5.54
N PHE A 245 12.49 -27.78 -6.31
CA PHE A 245 11.20 -27.24 -5.94
C PHE A 245 10.11 -28.31 -5.87
N ILE A 246 10.08 -29.25 -6.81
CA ILE A 246 9.15 -30.39 -6.79
C ILE A 246 9.40 -31.27 -5.57
N ASP A 247 10.65 -31.59 -5.25
CA ASP A 247 10.98 -32.38 -4.07
C ASP A 247 10.57 -31.68 -2.77
N LEU A 248 10.76 -30.37 -2.70
CA LEU A 248 10.31 -29.59 -1.55
C LEU A 248 8.79 -29.58 -1.46
N TRP A 249 8.10 -29.35 -2.56
CA TRP A 249 6.66 -29.38 -2.66
C TRP A 249 6.10 -30.73 -2.21
N LYS A 250 6.65 -31.83 -2.70
CA LYS A 250 6.27 -33.20 -2.27
C LYS A 250 6.36 -33.35 -0.76
N LYS A 251 7.50 -33.01 -0.16
CA LYS A 251 7.71 -33.11 1.29
C LYS A 251 6.70 -32.31 2.10
N GLN A 252 6.26 -31.16 1.58
CA GLN A 252 5.31 -30.28 2.26
C GLN A 252 3.85 -30.73 2.06
N VAL A 253 3.51 -31.30 0.91
CA VAL A 253 2.11 -31.57 0.52
C VAL A 253 1.70 -33.01 0.75
N GLN A 254 2.56 -33.99 0.45
CA GLN A 254 2.22 -35.41 0.57
C GLN A 254 1.63 -35.84 1.94
N PRO A 255 2.11 -35.32 3.10
CA PRO A 255 1.53 -35.65 4.38
C PRO A 255 0.05 -35.27 4.56
N PHE A 256 -0.45 -34.37 3.71
CA PHE A 256 -1.80 -33.81 3.76
C PHE A 256 -2.70 -34.28 2.60
N TYR A 257 -2.24 -35.24 1.78
CA TYR A 257 -3.05 -35.80 0.71
C TYR A 257 -4.34 -36.42 1.26
N SER A 258 -5.46 -36.04 0.66
CA SER A 258 -6.79 -36.52 1.05
C SER A 258 -7.75 -36.33 -0.10
N ASP A 259 -8.64 -37.29 -0.30
CA ASP A 259 -9.73 -37.18 -1.30
C ASP A 259 -10.69 -36.02 -1.05
N SER A 260 -10.63 -35.42 0.13
CA SER A 260 -11.43 -34.24 0.51
C SER A 260 -10.74 -32.92 0.28
N LEU A 261 -9.51 -32.91 -0.27
CA LEU A 261 -8.76 -31.68 -0.56
C LEU A 261 -9.18 -31.15 -1.93
N ASP A 262 -9.73 -29.93 -1.96
CA ASP A 262 -10.18 -29.31 -3.19
C ASP A 262 -9.04 -28.55 -3.91
N TYR A 263 -8.20 -27.80 -3.14
CA TYR A 263 -7.14 -26.97 -3.72
C TYR A 263 -5.84 -27.09 -2.95
N ILE A 264 -4.73 -27.01 -3.70
CA ILE A 264 -3.39 -26.74 -3.17
C ILE A 264 -2.95 -25.40 -3.75
N LEU A 265 -2.54 -24.45 -2.90
CA LEU A 265 -2.08 -23.13 -3.31
C LEU A 265 -0.62 -22.94 -2.91
N SER A 266 0.26 -22.72 -3.89
CA SER A 266 1.63 -22.28 -3.68
C SER A 266 1.79 -20.80 -4.01
N PRO A 267 2.76 -20.07 -3.41
CA PRO A 267 2.90 -18.64 -3.56
C PRO A 267 3.40 -18.23 -4.95
N GLU A 268 3.45 -16.89 -5.15
CA GLU A 268 4.00 -16.24 -6.33
C GLU A 268 5.42 -16.75 -6.64
N THR A 269 5.70 -17.01 -7.93
CA THR A 269 7.00 -17.48 -8.41
C THR A 269 7.56 -18.67 -7.60
N TYR A 270 6.72 -19.63 -7.25
CA TYR A 270 7.17 -20.84 -6.54
C TYR A 270 8.23 -21.57 -7.33
N PHE A 271 7.99 -21.78 -8.63
CA PHE A 271 8.98 -22.32 -9.59
C PHE A 271 9.68 -21.17 -10.30
N ALA A 272 10.99 -21.04 -10.08
CA ALA A 272 11.77 -19.89 -10.54
C ALA A 272 13.22 -20.28 -10.94
N GLU A 273 13.40 -21.42 -11.60
CA GLU A 273 14.71 -21.85 -12.09
C GLU A 273 15.17 -20.96 -13.24
N GLY A 274 16.36 -20.36 -13.12
CA GLY A 274 16.99 -19.56 -14.16
C GLY A 274 16.14 -18.35 -14.60
N TYR A 275 15.79 -18.30 -15.88
CA TYR A 275 14.88 -17.28 -16.44
C TYR A 275 13.40 -17.68 -16.36
N GLY A 276 13.10 -18.89 -15.84
CA GLY A 276 11.78 -19.49 -15.85
C GLY A 276 11.54 -20.40 -17.06
N GLU A 277 10.28 -20.75 -17.28
CA GLU A 277 9.84 -21.59 -18.40
C GLU A 277 9.35 -20.73 -19.57
N GLU A 278 9.59 -21.20 -20.82
CA GLU A 278 9.03 -20.52 -21.98
C GLU A 278 7.50 -20.71 -22.03
N PHE A 279 6.77 -19.59 -22.06
CA PHE A 279 5.31 -19.60 -21.96
C PHE A 279 4.65 -20.48 -23.02
N ARG A 280 5.12 -20.38 -24.28
CA ARG A 280 4.51 -21.10 -25.41
C ARG A 280 4.79 -22.59 -25.39
N GLU A 281 5.90 -23.01 -24.79
CA GLU A 281 6.34 -24.39 -24.71
C GLU A 281 6.07 -25.04 -23.35
N PHE A 282 5.45 -24.30 -22.41
CA PHE A 282 5.23 -24.75 -21.04
C PHE A 282 4.53 -26.10 -20.94
N ASN A 283 3.52 -26.36 -21.76
CA ASN A 283 2.77 -27.63 -21.75
C ASN A 283 3.62 -28.87 -22.12
N GLY A 284 4.75 -28.69 -22.80
CA GLY A 284 5.74 -29.71 -23.12
C GLY A 284 6.99 -29.66 -22.25
N SER A 285 7.02 -28.77 -21.25
CA SER A 285 8.18 -28.64 -20.38
C SER A 285 8.28 -29.81 -19.39
N LYS A 286 9.51 -30.11 -18.99
CA LYS A 286 9.79 -31.13 -17.97
C LYS A 286 9.09 -30.82 -16.66
N LEU A 287 9.04 -29.54 -16.26
CA LEU A 287 8.34 -29.11 -15.07
C LEU A 287 6.85 -29.48 -15.12
N HIS A 288 6.20 -29.20 -16.26
CA HIS A 288 4.78 -29.52 -16.43
C HIS A 288 4.53 -31.04 -16.38
N GLU A 289 5.37 -31.86 -17.04
CA GLU A 289 5.25 -33.31 -17.03
C GLU A 289 5.40 -33.87 -15.62
N GLU A 290 6.43 -33.45 -14.86
CA GLU A 290 6.68 -33.90 -13.49
C GLU A 290 5.53 -33.48 -12.56
N LEU A 291 4.98 -32.26 -12.69
CA LEU A 291 3.82 -31.84 -11.90
C LEU A 291 2.59 -32.65 -12.23
N GLN A 292 2.31 -32.97 -13.49
CA GLN A 292 1.20 -33.82 -13.88
C GLN A 292 1.31 -35.24 -13.30
N GLN A 293 2.51 -35.80 -13.27
CA GLN A 293 2.74 -37.11 -12.65
C GLN A 293 2.43 -37.10 -11.14
N GLU A 294 2.83 -36.05 -10.44
CA GLU A 294 2.55 -35.94 -9.01
C GLU A 294 1.06 -35.71 -8.72
N LEU A 295 0.40 -34.85 -9.51
CA LEU A 295 -1.02 -34.56 -9.38
C LEU A 295 -1.91 -35.76 -9.75
N ALA A 296 -1.42 -36.69 -10.51
CA ALA A 296 -2.15 -37.95 -10.80
C ALA A 296 -2.48 -38.77 -9.53
N ASN A 297 -1.73 -38.57 -8.43
CA ASN A 297 -2.01 -39.19 -7.14
C ASN A 297 -3.20 -38.55 -6.38
N ILE A 298 -3.63 -37.34 -6.81
CA ILE A 298 -4.72 -36.56 -6.18
C ILE A 298 -5.64 -35.97 -7.27
N PRO A 299 -6.29 -36.80 -8.09
CA PRO A 299 -6.95 -36.39 -9.33
C PRO A 299 -8.13 -35.43 -9.13
N LEU A 300 -8.68 -35.33 -7.91
CA LEU A 300 -9.79 -34.42 -7.59
C LEU A 300 -9.33 -33.07 -7.08
N THR A 301 -8.03 -32.92 -6.77
CA THR A 301 -7.46 -31.70 -6.22
C THR A 301 -6.90 -30.80 -7.32
N GLN A 302 -7.24 -29.51 -7.29
CA GLN A 302 -6.65 -28.52 -8.19
C GLN A 302 -5.42 -27.88 -7.59
N TYR A 303 -4.34 -27.78 -8.35
CA TYR A 303 -3.10 -27.10 -7.94
C TYR A 303 -2.98 -25.74 -8.61
N ILE A 304 -2.86 -24.70 -7.79
CA ILE A 304 -2.65 -23.31 -8.23
C ILE A 304 -1.29 -22.87 -7.70
N THR A 305 -0.41 -22.46 -8.61
CA THR A 305 0.96 -22.07 -8.26
C THR A 305 1.44 -20.89 -9.12
N GLY A 306 2.36 -20.10 -8.56
CA GLY A 306 3.10 -19.11 -9.32
C GLY A 306 4.31 -19.76 -10.01
N ILE A 307 4.47 -19.47 -11.30
CA ILE A 307 5.61 -19.92 -12.12
C ILE A 307 6.24 -18.71 -12.76
N GLN A 308 7.57 -18.64 -12.77
CA GLN A 308 8.27 -17.64 -13.57
C GLN A 308 8.24 -18.07 -15.03
N LEU A 309 7.63 -17.24 -15.86
CA LEU A 309 7.50 -17.49 -17.30
C LEU A 309 8.15 -16.36 -18.09
N TYR A 310 8.67 -16.69 -19.25
CA TYR A 310 9.13 -15.71 -20.23
C TYR A 310 8.54 -16.00 -21.62
N ASP A 311 8.50 -14.99 -22.48
CA ASP A 311 8.16 -15.14 -23.90
C ASP A 311 9.32 -14.61 -24.75
N LEU A 312 9.63 -15.25 -25.86
CA LEU A 312 10.71 -14.89 -26.74
C LEU A 312 10.23 -13.94 -27.84
N TYR A 313 10.92 -12.83 -27.97
CA TYR A 313 10.67 -11.83 -29.00
C TYR A 313 11.86 -11.74 -29.96
N ALA A 314 11.63 -12.13 -31.22
CA ALA A 314 12.63 -12.00 -32.30
C ALA A 314 12.49 -10.62 -32.95
N GLN A 315 13.27 -9.65 -32.48
CA GLN A 315 13.32 -8.30 -33.03
C GLN A 315 14.66 -7.60 -32.75
N GLU A 316 14.96 -6.53 -33.49
CA GLU A 316 16.23 -5.81 -33.33
C GLU A 316 16.30 -5.00 -32.04
N ASN A 317 15.17 -4.48 -31.58
CA ASN A 317 15.07 -3.64 -30.39
C ASN A 317 14.32 -4.35 -29.27
N ALA A 318 14.64 -4.01 -28.02
CA ALA A 318 13.93 -4.51 -26.85
C ALA A 318 12.42 -4.20 -26.94
N PRO A 319 11.54 -5.19 -26.68
CA PRO A 319 10.10 -4.99 -26.69
C PRO A 319 9.60 -4.11 -25.55
N SER A 320 10.38 -4.02 -24.46
CA SER A 320 10.10 -3.19 -23.29
C SER A 320 11.40 -2.76 -22.61
N LEU A 321 11.29 -1.82 -21.64
CA LEU A 321 12.43 -1.38 -20.82
C LEU A 321 12.99 -2.50 -19.92
N THR A 322 12.18 -3.50 -19.60
CA THR A 322 12.53 -4.61 -18.71
C THR A 322 12.95 -5.88 -19.46
N ALA A 323 12.88 -5.88 -20.79
CA ALA A 323 13.26 -7.03 -21.59
C ALA A 323 14.77 -7.32 -21.49
N ASN A 324 15.12 -8.59 -21.30
CA ASN A 324 16.49 -9.06 -21.21
C ASN A 324 16.95 -9.62 -22.55
N LEU A 325 18.13 -9.24 -23.00
CA LEU A 325 18.72 -9.80 -24.19
C LEU A 325 19.34 -11.17 -23.86
N ILE A 326 18.69 -12.26 -24.29
CA ILE A 326 19.21 -13.63 -24.09
C ILE A 326 20.35 -13.93 -25.07
N LYS A 327 20.16 -13.62 -26.35
CA LYS A 327 21.18 -13.67 -27.39
C LYS A 327 20.85 -12.67 -28.49
N LYS A 328 21.82 -12.34 -29.37
CA LYS A 328 21.60 -11.36 -30.44
C LYS A 328 20.32 -11.66 -31.23
N GLY A 329 19.37 -10.70 -31.19
CA GLY A 329 18.07 -10.79 -31.85
C GLY A 329 16.99 -11.57 -31.09
N LEU A 330 17.22 -11.98 -29.83
CA LEU A 330 16.25 -12.64 -28.98
C LEU A 330 16.15 -11.93 -27.61
N TRP A 331 14.97 -11.46 -27.28
CA TRP A 331 14.63 -10.79 -26.03
C TRP A 331 13.62 -11.62 -25.23
N ALA A 332 13.70 -11.58 -23.90
CA ALA A 332 12.74 -12.17 -22.99
C ALA A 332 12.35 -11.19 -21.86
#